data_64b749d7af2465d1b664531985136291
#
_entry.id   64b749d7af2465d1b664531985136291
#
_cell.length_a   1.000
_cell.length_b   1.000
_cell.length_c   1.000
_cell.angle_alpha   90.00
_cell.angle_beta   90.00
_cell.angle_gamma   90.00
#
_symmetry.space_group_name_H-M   'P 1'
#
loop_
_entity.id
_entity.type
_entity.pdbx_description
1 polymer ?
#
loop_
_entity_poly.entity_id
_entity_poly.type
_entity_poly.pdbx_seq_one_letter_code
_entity_poly.pdbx_strand_id
1 'polypeptide(L)'
;GSLSDFDSLSYSLGANIGYGMNHEMRDIPFDFKAIDKGIKEGAMGKATQEHDKSLDMLREYFMSKRGERAQEIAAKRAEQDSIRLAGGDTTKVEYPAADPAMFESEEERAEISYAFGNDIGYNISQSGMPIQLVWIGQAMQDVRDGKAKMAEDAVNQYLQYYFMVKRPAEN
;
A
#
# COMPACT_ATOMS: atom_id res chain seq x y z
N GLY A 1 21.20 -14.14 -5.47
CA GLY A 1 20.80 -14.31 -6.85
C GLY A 1 20.80 -12.97 -7.59
N SER A 2 20.90 -13.04 -8.90
CA SER A 2 20.82 -11.85 -9.72
C SER A 2 19.44 -11.24 -9.63
N LEU A 3 19.38 -9.91 -9.58
CA LEU A 3 18.12 -9.18 -9.69
C LEU A 3 17.55 -9.42 -11.09
N SER A 4 16.24 -9.56 -11.18
CA SER A 4 15.57 -9.62 -12.47
C SER A 4 15.80 -8.33 -13.23
N ASP A 5 15.90 -8.41 -14.55
CA ASP A 5 15.95 -7.23 -15.40
C ASP A 5 14.70 -6.37 -15.16
N PHE A 6 14.85 -5.05 -15.29
CA PHE A 6 13.74 -4.13 -15.09
C PHE A 6 12.59 -4.47 -16.03
N ASP A 7 11.42 -4.63 -15.46
CA ASP A 7 10.19 -5.00 -16.17
C ASP A 7 9.18 -3.86 -16.06
N SER A 8 8.92 -3.19 -17.17
CA SER A 8 8.05 -2.02 -17.19
C SER A 8 6.62 -2.33 -16.79
N LEU A 9 6.09 -3.50 -17.18
CA LEU A 9 4.73 -3.88 -16.82
C LEU A 9 4.61 -4.09 -15.31
N SER A 10 5.48 -4.92 -14.76
CA SER A 10 5.45 -5.25 -13.33
C SER A 10 5.69 -4.01 -12.47
N TYR A 11 6.68 -3.21 -12.83
CA TYR A 11 6.97 -1.96 -12.12
C TYR A 11 5.78 -0.99 -12.19
N SER A 12 5.21 -0.82 -13.39
CA SER A 12 4.06 0.08 -13.57
C SER A 12 2.85 -0.34 -12.74
N LEU A 13 2.57 -1.63 -12.67
CA LEU A 13 1.47 -2.13 -11.82
C LEU A 13 1.72 -1.83 -10.35
N GLY A 14 2.92 -2.13 -9.86
CA GLY A 14 3.28 -1.83 -8.48
C GLY A 14 3.27 -0.33 -8.18
N ALA A 15 3.81 0.47 -9.09
CA ALA A 15 3.82 1.93 -8.94
C ALA A 15 2.40 2.51 -8.97
N ASN A 16 1.53 1.99 -9.82
CA ASN A 16 0.13 2.41 -9.85
C ASN A 16 -0.55 2.20 -8.50
N ILE A 17 -0.34 1.02 -7.90
CA ILE A 17 -0.85 0.75 -6.55
C ILE A 17 -0.24 1.72 -5.54
N GLY A 18 1.07 1.94 -5.61
CA GLY A 18 1.77 2.86 -4.71
C GLY A 18 1.27 4.30 -4.80
N TYR A 19 1.02 4.79 -6.01
CA TYR A 19 0.45 6.14 -6.19
C TYR A 19 -0.97 6.22 -5.64
N GLY A 20 -1.79 5.19 -5.85
CA GLY A 20 -3.11 5.12 -5.23
C GLY A 20 -3.05 5.15 -3.71
N MET A 21 -2.12 4.41 -3.12
CA MET A 21 -1.89 4.42 -1.68
C MET A 21 -1.49 5.83 -1.18
N ASN A 22 -0.62 6.52 -1.92
CA ASN A 22 -0.24 7.88 -1.56
C ASN A 22 -1.41 8.87 -1.63
N HIS A 23 -2.33 8.67 -2.55
CA HIS A 23 -3.50 9.54 -2.67
C HIS A 23 -4.58 9.23 -1.63
N GLU A 24 -4.78 7.96 -1.29
CA GLU A 24 -5.95 7.53 -0.52
C GLU A 24 -5.65 6.95 0.85
N MET A 25 -4.41 6.52 1.11
CA MET A 25 -4.05 5.74 2.30
C MET A 25 -2.79 6.25 3.00
N ARG A 26 -2.51 7.55 2.86
CA ARG A 26 -1.29 8.12 3.43
C ARG A 26 -1.28 8.12 4.96
N ASP A 27 -2.46 8.05 5.55
CA ASP A 27 -2.66 7.97 7.00
C ASP A 27 -2.26 6.61 7.59
N ILE A 28 -2.13 5.58 6.77
CA ILE A 28 -1.86 4.22 7.24
C ILE A 28 -0.38 3.89 7.10
N PRO A 29 0.32 3.62 8.22
CA PRO A 29 1.74 3.25 8.19
C PRO A 29 1.92 1.75 7.92
N PHE A 30 1.66 1.33 6.69
CA PHE A 30 1.80 -0.08 6.28
C PHE A 30 3.21 -0.61 6.52
N ASP A 31 3.29 -1.90 6.79
CA ASP A 31 4.53 -2.67 6.77
C ASP A 31 4.76 -3.19 5.36
N PHE A 32 5.63 -2.52 4.59
CA PHE A 32 5.88 -2.88 3.20
C PHE A 32 6.55 -4.24 3.04
N LYS A 33 7.31 -4.67 4.04
CA LYS A 33 7.92 -6.01 4.03
C LYS A 33 6.84 -7.08 4.12
N ALA A 34 5.83 -6.86 4.96
CA ALA A 34 4.70 -7.78 5.08
C ALA A 34 3.81 -7.74 3.82
N ILE A 35 3.63 -6.57 3.21
CA ILE A 35 2.92 -6.45 1.93
C ILE A 35 3.64 -7.28 0.87
N ASP A 36 4.94 -7.11 0.72
CA ASP A 36 5.74 -7.82 -0.29
C ASP A 36 5.65 -9.34 -0.10
N LYS A 37 5.77 -9.81 1.14
CA LYS A 37 5.61 -11.22 1.46
C LYS A 37 4.22 -11.71 1.08
N GLY A 38 3.19 -10.93 1.42
CA GLY A 38 1.80 -11.25 1.08
C GLY A 38 1.58 -11.34 -0.42
N ILE A 39 2.15 -10.43 -1.20
CA ILE A 39 2.06 -10.44 -2.66
C ILE A 39 2.64 -11.74 -3.21
N LYS A 40 3.86 -12.06 -2.83
CA LYS A 40 4.58 -13.25 -3.32
C LYS A 40 3.85 -14.53 -2.95
N GLU A 41 3.47 -14.68 -1.70
CA GLU A 41 2.78 -15.89 -1.25
C GLU A 41 1.37 -15.99 -1.86
N GLY A 42 0.65 -14.88 -1.96
CA GLY A 42 -0.67 -14.86 -2.59
C GLY A 42 -0.61 -15.22 -4.07
N ALA A 43 0.37 -14.68 -4.79
CA ALA A 43 0.52 -14.94 -6.22
C ALA A 43 0.96 -16.38 -6.50
N MET A 44 1.72 -17.00 -5.59
CA MET A 44 2.23 -18.37 -5.74
C MET A 44 1.30 -19.43 -5.15
N GLY A 45 0.14 -19.04 -4.62
CA GLY A 45 -0.78 -19.99 -3.98
C GLY A 45 -0.27 -20.52 -2.65
N LYS A 46 0.60 -19.79 -1.97
CA LYS A 46 1.25 -20.20 -0.70
C LYS A 46 0.87 -19.30 0.48
N ALA A 47 -0.21 -18.51 0.34
CA ALA A 47 -0.65 -17.65 1.42
C ALA A 47 -1.02 -18.47 2.67
N THR A 48 -0.74 -17.90 3.83
CA THR A 48 -1.02 -18.55 5.13
C THR A 48 -2.50 -18.50 5.51
N GLN A 49 -3.33 -17.86 4.70
CA GLN A 49 -4.77 -17.77 4.91
C GLN A 49 -5.48 -17.69 3.56
N GLU A 50 -6.76 -18.05 3.57
CA GLU A 50 -7.60 -17.95 2.39
C GLU A 50 -7.78 -16.50 1.96
N HIS A 51 -7.92 -16.27 0.66
CA HIS A 51 -8.14 -14.93 0.11
C HIS A 51 -9.37 -14.25 0.71
N ASP A 52 -10.46 -15.00 0.91
CA ASP A 52 -11.67 -14.45 1.52
C ASP A 52 -11.42 -13.91 2.93
N LYS A 53 -10.58 -14.59 3.69
CA LYS A 53 -10.20 -14.11 5.03
C LYS A 53 -9.43 -12.79 4.96
N SER A 54 -8.50 -12.68 4.01
CA SER A 54 -7.78 -11.42 3.79
C SER A 54 -8.73 -10.29 3.44
N LEU A 55 -9.71 -10.54 2.57
CA LEU A 55 -10.72 -9.54 2.21
C LEU A 55 -11.57 -9.12 3.41
N ASP A 56 -11.97 -10.07 4.25
CA ASP A 56 -12.74 -9.76 5.45
C ASP A 56 -11.95 -8.88 6.42
N MET A 57 -10.66 -9.19 6.62
CA MET A 57 -9.78 -8.39 7.46
C MET A 57 -9.63 -6.97 6.94
N LEU A 58 -9.42 -6.82 5.64
CA LEU A 58 -9.29 -5.52 4.99
C LEU A 58 -10.59 -4.72 5.09
N ARG A 59 -11.73 -5.37 4.85
CA ARG A 59 -13.03 -4.71 4.93
C ARG A 59 -13.28 -4.18 6.35
N GLU A 60 -13.04 -5.00 7.37
CA GLU A 60 -13.21 -4.57 8.75
C GLU A 60 -12.30 -3.39 9.11
N TYR A 61 -11.05 -3.46 8.68
CA TYR A 61 -10.11 -2.37 8.94
C TYR A 61 -10.53 -1.08 8.25
N PHE A 62 -10.77 -1.12 6.94
CA PHE A 62 -11.05 0.10 6.16
C PHE A 62 -12.43 0.68 6.42
N MET A 63 -13.42 -0.13 6.74
CA MET A 63 -14.79 0.35 6.95
C MET A 63 -15.09 0.73 8.40
N SER A 64 -14.29 0.27 9.36
CA SER A 64 -14.57 0.50 10.78
C SER A 64 -13.36 1.01 11.55
N LYS A 65 -12.32 0.19 11.67
CA LYS A 65 -11.19 0.49 12.56
C LYS A 65 -10.43 1.75 12.17
N ARG A 66 -10.18 1.95 10.88
CA ARG A 66 -9.46 3.11 10.37
C ARG A 66 -10.11 4.42 10.82
N GLY A 67 -11.41 4.54 10.62
CA GLY A 67 -12.16 5.76 10.99
C GLY A 67 -12.14 6.02 12.49
N GLU A 68 -12.34 4.98 13.28
CA GLU A 68 -12.32 5.09 14.74
C GLU A 68 -10.96 5.57 15.25
N ARG A 69 -9.89 4.99 14.73
CA ARG A 69 -8.54 5.38 15.15
C ARG A 69 -8.16 6.77 14.68
N ALA A 70 -8.57 7.14 13.47
CA ALA A 70 -8.33 8.49 12.98
C ALA A 70 -9.00 9.54 13.87
N GLN A 71 -10.21 9.27 14.36
CA GLN A 71 -10.92 10.15 15.29
C GLN A 71 -10.21 10.23 16.64
N GLU A 72 -9.73 9.12 17.17
CA GLU A 72 -8.98 9.10 18.43
C GLU A 72 -7.68 9.89 18.33
N ILE A 73 -6.96 9.73 17.22
CA ILE A 73 -5.72 10.48 16.95
C ILE A 73 -6.02 11.97 16.88
N ALA A 74 -7.05 12.36 16.14
CA ALA A 74 -7.45 13.75 16.00
C ALA A 74 -7.82 14.37 17.36
N ALA A 75 -8.54 13.63 18.20
CA ALA A 75 -8.91 14.09 19.54
C ALA A 75 -7.68 14.32 20.43
N LYS A 76 -6.72 13.39 20.40
CA LYS A 76 -5.48 13.53 21.16
C LYS A 76 -4.65 14.72 20.70
N ARG A 77 -4.55 14.93 19.40
CA ARG A 77 -3.82 16.06 18.81
C ARG A 77 -4.46 17.40 19.21
N ALA A 78 -5.80 17.45 19.17
CA ALA A 78 -6.54 18.64 19.59
C ALA A 78 -6.32 18.96 21.07
N GLU A 79 -6.31 17.94 21.93
CA GLU A 79 -6.02 18.10 23.36
C GLU A 79 -4.60 18.61 23.60
N GLN A 80 -3.61 18.01 22.92
CA GLN A 80 -2.22 18.45 23.02
C GLN A 80 -2.04 19.89 22.55
N ASP A 81 -2.70 20.26 21.45
CA ASP A 81 -2.68 21.63 20.94
C ASP A 81 -3.30 22.62 21.94
N SER A 82 -4.42 22.24 22.56
CA SER A 82 -5.08 23.08 23.58
C SER A 82 -4.19 23.31 24.79
N ILE A 83 -3.52 22.26 25.28
CA ILE A 83 -2.60 22.36 26.42
C ILE A 83 -1.41 23.27 26.07
N ARG A 84 -0.84 23.08 24.88
CA ARG A 84 0.28 23.89 24.43
C ARG A 84 -0.08 25.37 24.33
N LEU A 85 -1.23 25.68 23.71
CA LEU A 85 -1.72 27.05 23.56
C LEU A 85 -2.05 27.70 24.90
N ALA A 86 -2.66 26.95 25.81
CA ALA A 86 -2.96 27.43 27.16
C ALA A 86 -1.69 27.77 27.94
N GLY A 87 -0.57 27.08 27.67
CA GLY A 87 0.74 27.37 28.24
C GLY A 87 1.49 28.51 27.57
N GLY A 88 0.88 29.17 26.57
CA GLY A 88 1.48 30.31 25.87
C GLY A 88 2.37 29.93 24.69
N ASP A 89 2.48 28.65 24.36
CA ASP A 89 3.25 28.19 23.20
C ASP A 89 2.39 28.28 21.94
N THR A 90 2.72 29.24 21.07
CA THR A 90 2.00 29.48 19.82
C THR A 90 2.73 28.87 18.62
N THR A 91 3.77 28.06 18.86
CA THR A 91 4.51 27.39 17.80
C THR A 91 3.57 26.47 17.03
N LYS A 92 3.60 26.57 15.70
CA LYS A 92 2.83 25.68 14.84
C LYS A 92 3.49 24.30 14.81
N VAL A 93 2.74 23.26 15.17
CA VAL A 93 3.20 21.87 15.12
C VAL A 93 2.61 21.20 13.90
N GLU A 94 3.46 20.58 13.10
CA GLU A 94 3.03 19.75 11.98
C GLU A 94 3.05 18.29 12.41
N TYR A 95 1.93 17.62 12.21
CA TYR A 95 1.82 16.18 12.50
C TYR A 95 2.08 15.36 11.24
N PRO A 96 2.74 14.19 11.35
CA PRO A 96 2.95 13.33 10.20
C PRO A 96 1.61 12.82 9.66
N ALA A 97 1.55 12.56 8.35
CA ALA A 97 0.34 12.03 7.72
C ALA A 97 -0.04 10.67 8.30
N ALA A 98 0.94 9.81 8.52
CA ALA A 98 0.73 8.49 9.11
C ALA A 98 1.11 8.52 10.59
N ASP A 99 0.29 7.84 11.41
CA ASP A 99 0.52 7.73 12.85
C ASP A 99 0.51 6.24 13.22
N PRO A 100 1.49 5.76 14.02
CA PRO A 100 1.50 4.35 14.44
C PRO A 100 0.22 3.89 15.13
N ALA A 101 -0.52 4.82 15.76
CA ALA A 101 -1.79 4.52 16.43
C ALA A 101 -2.93 4.16 15.46
N MET A 102 -2.71 4.26 14.15
CA MET A 102 -3.64 3.73 13.16
C MET A 102 -3.76 2.21 13.23
N PHE A 103 -2.79 1.54 13.84
CA PHE A 103 -2.87 0.12 14.17
C PHE A 103 -2.83 -0.05 15.69
N GLU A 104 -3.58 -1.04 16.17
CA GLU A 104 -3.65 -1.36 17.59
C GLU A 104 -2.32 -1.90 18.13
N SER A 105 -1.57 -2.59 17.26
CA SER A 105 -0.32 -3.25 17.61
C SER A 105 0.54 -3.47 16.38
N GLU A 106 1.81 -3.80 16.58
CA GLU A 106 2.69 -4.22 15.48
C GLU A 106 2.18 -5.52 14.83
N GLU A 107 1.55 -6.40 15.61
CA GLU A 107 0.94 -7.62 15.09
C GLU A 107 -0.19 -7.29 14.12
N GLU A 108 -1.10 -6.41 14.49
CA GLU A 108 -2.18 -5.99 13.58
C GLU A 108 -1.62 -5.31 12.33
N ARG A 109 -0.62 -4.46 12.50
CA ARG A 109 0.04 -3.79 11.37
C ARG A 109 0.57 -4.82 10.37
N ALA A 110 1.25 -5.84 10.85
CA ALA A 110 1.79 -6.91 9.99
C ALA A 110 0.66 -7.73 9.35
N GLU A 111 -0.37 -8.07 10.09
CA GLU A 111 -1.49 -8.86 9.59
C GLU A 111 -2.30 -8.14 8.51
N ILE A 112 -2.63 -6.87 8.72
CA ILE A 112 -3.36 -6.07 7.73
C ILE A 112 -2.51 -5.84 6.49
N SER A 113 -1.22 -5.55 6.67
CA SER A 113 -0.29 -5.38 5.56
C SER A 113 -0.15 -6.67 4.74
N TYR A 114 -0.04 -7.80 5.41
CA TYR A 114 0.01 -9.12 4.76
C TYR A 114 -1.28 -9.39 3.97
N ALA A 115 -2.44 -9.13 4.57
CA ALA A 115 -3.73 -9.31 3.90
C ALA A 115 -3.85 -8.42 2.66
N PHE A 116 -3.37 -7.18 2.75
CA PHE A 116 -3.34 -6.26 1.61
C PHE A 116 -2.47 -6.84 0.48
N GLY A 117 -1.30 -7.35 0.82
CA GLY A 117 -0.43 -8.02 -0.14
C GLY A 117 -1.05 -9.28 -0.73
N ASN A 118 -1.74 -10.07 0.09
CA ASN A 118 -2.43 -11.27 -0.37
C ASN A 118 -3.48 -10.96 -1.45
N ASP A 119 -4.26 -9.91 -1.26
CA ASP A 119 -5.26 -9.52 -2.25
C ASP A 119 -4.61 -9.13 -3.57
N ILE A 120 -3.54 -8.35 -3.52
CA ILE A 120 -2.78 -7.99 -4.71
C ILE A 120 -2.24 -9.24 -5.40
N GLY A 121 -1.60 -10.13 -4.65
CA GLY A 121 -1.00 -11.36 -5.18
C GLY A 121 -2.04 -12.29 -5.79
N TYR A 122 -3.17 -12.44 -5.13
CA TYR A 122 -4.27 -13.24 -5.65
C TYR A 122 -4.75 -12.70 -7.01
N ASN A 123 -4.96 -11.39 -7.11
CA ASN A 123 -5.40 -10.78 -8.37
C ASN A 123 -4.36 -10.94 -9.48
N ILE A 124 -3.09 -10.84 -9.16
CA ILE A 124 -2.01 -11.11 -10.12
C ILE A 124 -2.10 -12.56 -10.62
N SER A 125 -2.30 -13.52 -9.71
CA SER A 125 -2.41 -14.94 -10.09
C SER A 125 -3.58 -15.22 -11.03
N GLN A 126 -4.65 -14.43 -10.92
CA GLN A 126 -5.84 -14.60 -11.75
C GLN A 126 -5.78 -13.83 -13.08
N SER A 127 -4.81 -12.92 -13.22
CA SER A 127 -4.75 -12.02 -14.37
C SER A 127 -4.20 -12.64 -15.65
N GLY A 128 -3.40 -13.70 -15.53
CA GLY A 128 -2.70 -14.30 -16.66
C GLY A 128 -1.58 -13.43 -17.23
N MET A 129 -1.25 -12.31 -16.58
CA MET A 129 -0.19 -11.42 -17.03
C MET A 129 1.19 -11.96 -16.63
N PRO A 130 2.22 -11.73 -17.48
CA PRO A 130 3.59 -12.19 -17.17
C PRO A 130 4.27 -11.24 -16.17
N ILE A 131 3.87 -11.32 -14.92
CA ILE A 131 4.34 -10.42 -13.86
C ILE A 131 5.59 -10.98 -13.17
N GLN A 132 6.60 -10.11 -13.00
CA GLN A 132 7.77 -10.38 -12.18
C GLN A 132 7.51 -9.78 -10.79
N LEU A 133 7.22 -10.63 -9.82
CA LEU A 133 6.74 -10.22 -8.49
C LEU A 133 7.71 -9.32 -7.74
N VAL A 134 9.00 -9.46 -7.97
CA VAL A 134 10.02 -8.64 -7.31
C VAL A 134 9.80 -7.14 -7.58
N TRP A 135 9.30 -6.79 -8.75
CA TRP A 135 9.12 -5.39 -9.12
C TRP A 135 7.83 -4.77 -8.57
N ILE A 136 6.84 -5.58 -8.20
CA ILE A 136 5.59 -5.05 -7.64
C ILE A 136 5.85 -4.37 -6.28
N GLY A 137 6.39 -5.12 -5.32
CA GLY A 137 6.69 -4.59 -4.00
C GLY A 137 7.75 -3.49 -4.05
N GLN A 138 8.77 -3.65 -4.91
CA GLN A 138 9.81 -2.65 -5.06
C GLN A 138 9.23 -1.32 -5.55
N ALA A 139 8.35 -1.35 -6.56
CA ALA A 139 7.74 -0.14 -7.08
C ALA A 139 6.85 0.55 -6.04
N MET A 140 6.07 -0.22 -5.29
CA MET A 140 5.23 0.33 -4.21
C MET A 140 6.08 1.08 -3.19
N GLN A 141 7.18 0.48 -2.77
CA GLN A 141 8.07 1.10 -1.79
C GLN A 141 8.80 2.30 -2.38
N ASP A 142 9.27 2.22 -3.63
CA ASP A 142 9.91 3.34 -4.30
C ASP A 142 9.00 4.57 -4.36
N VAL A 143 7.72 4.36 -4.70
CA VAL A 143 6.73 5.44 -4.72
C VAL A 143 6.56 6.04 -3.33
N ARG A 144 6.44 5.18 -2.31
CA ARG A 144 6.29 5.63 -0.93
C ARG A 144 7.47 6.49 -0.48
N ASP A 145 8.67 6.12 -0.90
CA ASP A 145 9.91 6.79 -0.50
C ASP A 145 10.27 7.97 -1.39
N GLY A 146 9.45 8.29 -2.39
CA GLY A 146 9.74 9.37 -3.32
C GLY A 146 10.88 9.05 -4.29
N LYS A 147 11.12 7.78 -4.57
CA LYS A 147 12.22 7.28 -5.40
C LYS A 147 11.73 6.50 -6.62
N ALA A 148 10.50 6.75 -7.06
CA ALA A 148 9.91 6.01 -8.17
C ALA A 148 10.73 6.19 -9.45
N LYS A 149 10.96 5.07 -10.15
CA LYS A 149 11.67 5.06 -11.43
C LYS A 149 10.80 5.56 -12.58
N MET A 150 9.49 5.60 -12.38
CA MET A 150 8.52 6.09 -13.35
C MET A 150 7.57 7.06 -12.64
N ALA A 151 7.40 8.25 -13.22
CA ALA A 151 6.43 9.23 -12.73
C ALA A 151 5.00 8.70 -12.91
N GLU A 152 4.06 9.22 -12.14
CA GLU A 152 2.66 8.75 -12.18
C GLU A 152 2.07 8.82 -13.58
N ASP A 153 2.30 9.92 -14.31
CA ASP A 153 1.81 10.07 -15.69
C ASP A 153 2.37 9.01 -16.61
N ALA A 154 3.67 8.72 -16.50
CA ALA A 154 4.32 7.69 -17.31
C ALA A 154 3.76 6.30 -17.00
N VAL A 155 3.47 6.01 -15.73
CA VAL A 155 2.85 4.76 -15.31
C VAL A 155 1.47 4.61 -15.96
N ASN A 156 0.65 5.66 -15.87
CA ASN A 156 -0.70 5.64 -16.44
C ASN A 156 -0.67 5.45 -17.95
N GLN A 157 0.24 6.15 -18.65
CA GLN A 157 0.40 6.01 -20.09
C GLN A 157 0.85 4.61 -20.49
N TYR A 158 1.82 4.05 -19.75
CA TYR A 158 2.29 2.69 -20.03
C TYR A 158 1.20 1.65 -19.85
N LEU A 159 0.45 1.72 -18.76
CA LEU A 159 -0.62 0.76 -18.48
C LEU A 159 -1.74 0.87 -19.51
N GLN A 160 -2.10 2.09 -19.93
CA GLN A 160 -3.06 2.29 -20.98
C GLN A 160 -2.60 1.64 -22.29
N TYR A 161 -1.34 1.89 -22.68
CA TYR A 161 -0.74 1.26 -23.85
C TYR A 161 -0.75 -0.27 -23.74
N TYR A 162 -0.35 -0.80 -22.58
CA TYR A 162 -0.29 -2.25 -22.38
C TYR A 162 -1.66 -2.89 -22.57
N PHE A 163 -2.69 -2.36 -21.92
CA PHE A 163 -4.01 -2.97 -21.95
C PHE A 163 -4.75 -2.74 -23.25
N MET A 164 -4.56 -1.62 -23.91
CA MET A 164 -5.31 -1.25 -25.11
C MET A 164 -4.62 -1.64 -26.41
N VAL A 165 -3.30 -1.77 -26.42
CA VAL A 165 -2.53 -2.01 -27.65
C VAL A 165 -1.68 -3.27 -27.54
N LYS A 166 -0.79 -3.35 -26.56
CA LYS A 166 0.20 -4.43 -26.50
C LYS A 166 -0.42 -5.79 -26.18
N ARG A 167 -1.20 -5.88 -25.12
CA ARG A 167 -1.83 -7.14 -24.69
C ARG A 167 -2.80 -7.71 -25.73
N PRO A 168 -3.72 -6.91 -26.33
CA PRO A 168 -4.58 -7.43 -27.39
C PRO A 168 -3.82 -7.95 -28.61
N ALA A 169 -2.69 -7.33 -28.96
CA ALA A 169 -1.87 -7.76 -30.11
C ALA A 169 -1.16 -9.10 -29.86
N GLU A 170 -0.91 -9.46 -28.58
CA GLU A 170 -0.26 -10.69 -28.19
C GLU A 170 -1.25 -11.90 -28.11
N ASN A 171 -2.55 -11.63 -28.13
CA ASN A 171 -3.58 -12.67 -28.09
C ASN A 171 -3.98 -13.12 -29.54
#